data_fa17dfd9dcf03bd76b05635e6c879701
#
_entry.id   fa17dfd9dcf03bd76b05635e6c879701
#
_cell.length_a   1.000
_cell.length_b   1.000
_cell.length_c   1.000
_cell.angle_alpha   90.00
_cell.angle_beta   90.00
_cell.angle_gamma   90.00
#
_symmetry.space_group_name_H-M   'P 1'
#
loop_
_entity.id
_entity.type
_entity.pdbx_description
1 polymer ?
#
loop_
_entity_poly.entity_id
_entity_poly.type
_entity_poly.pdbx_seq_one_letter_code
_entity_poly.pdbx_strand_id
1 'polypeptide(L)'
;ITIGNGAMHAIKGLIVASCLAATLAGCDPAKGGDEAPPHATDTAPRPSQTSLIAVPVNADIAPLKRELERAIPKTLWTINRREKACVEPQRVKLFGKKVKVTPAIPCTIVGRVTRGALRMRGEGNEIVVDVPLNARISARDVGGVLKGETATGSAMAHARIRVDLTSDWRMQGKARISYGWTNPPGIDFLGQRITFTDEADEKLRPVIRDVEREVNREIGRINIRAQAADIWRQAFTTIELNRENPPVWMRVTPQRILFGGFRVNGLRLDLNLGVEAVTESFVSNRPQNPAPTPLPQLVREMPKPHF
;
A
#
# COMPACT_ATOMS: atom_id res chain seq x y z
N ILE A 1 10.21 -16.28 -35.68
CA ILE A 1 10.17 -17.44 -36.58
C ILE A 1 9.61 -16.99 -37.89
N THR A 2 10.53 -16.99 -38.83
CA THR A 2 10.41 -16.77 -40.29
C THR A 2 9.58 -17.90 -40.90
N ILE A 3 8.98 -17.64 -42.07
CA ILE A 3 8.66 -18.51 -43.20
C ILE A 3 7.37 -17.98 -43.81
N GLY A 4 7.21 -17.72 -45.07
CA GLY A 4 7.98 -17.97 -46.24
C GLY A 4 7.04 -17.73 -47.42
N ASN A 5 7.62 -17.22 -48.46
CA ASN A 5 7.07 -16.99 -49.82
C ASN A 5 6.52 -18.26 -50.50
N GLY A 6 5.59 -18.06 -51.40
CA GLY A 6 5.30 -19.04 -52.47
C GLY A 6 4.01 -18.66 -53.16
N ALA A 7 4.13 -17.94 -54.22
CA ALA A 7 4.11 -18.31 -55.64
C ALA A 7 2.71 -18.63 -56.15
N MET A 8 2.14 -17.79 -56.98
CA MET A 8 2.39 -17.56 -58.41
C MET A 8 1.58 -18.48 -59.35
N HIS A 9 1.05 -17.84 -60.32
CA HIS A 9 0.55 -18.27 -61.66
C HIS A 9 -0.99 -18.38 -61.78
N ALA A 10 -1.60 -17.44 -62.42
CA ALA A 10 -1.80 -17.30 -63.87
C ALA A 10 -2.77 -18.37 -64.44
N ILE A 11 -3.96 -17.90 -64.79
CA ILE A 11 -4.67 -18.47 -65.95
C ILE A 11 -5.26 -17.30 -66.77
N LYS A 12 -4.75 -17.19 -67.98
CA LYS A 12 -5.25 -16.44 -69.12
C LYS A 12 -6.40 -17.25 -69.78
N GLY A 13 -7.34 -16.52 -70.38
CA GLY A 13 -8.26 -17.08 -71.37
C GLY A 13 -9.53 -16.22 -71.44
N LEU A 14 -9.61 -15.26 -72.21
CA LEU A 14 -10.01 -15.15 -73.60
C LEU A 14 -11.39 -15.77 -73.93
N ILE A 15 -12.40 -14.97 -74.19
CA ILE A 15 -13.52 -15.11 -75.15
C ILE A 15 -14.10 -13.70 -75.28
N VAL A 16 -13.80 -12.95 -76.25
CA VAL A 16 -14.21 -12.67 -77.61
C VAL A 16 -15.74 -12.48 -77.79
N ALA A 17 -16.07 -11.18 -78.01
CA ALA A 17 -17.01 -10.57 -78.92
C ALA A 17 -18.45 -11.15 -79.06
N SER A 18 -19.44 -10.30 -78.90
CA SER A 18 -20.31 -9.84 -79.96
C SER A 18 -21.60 -9.21 -79.47
N CYS A 19 -21.98 -8.17 -80.03
CA CYS A 19 -23.26 -7.54 -80.41
C CYS A 19 -23.35 -6.17 -79.78
N LEU A 20 -23.01 -5.21 -80.47
CA LEU A 20 -23.47 -4.31 -81.52
C LEU A 20 -24.97 -3.94 -81.43
N ALA A 21 -25.12 -2.63 -81.23
CA ALA A 21 -26.17 -1.73 -81.69
C ALA A 21 -27.47 -1.55 -80.86
N ALA A 22 -27.69 -0.28 -80.74
CA ALA A 22 -28.93 0.47 -80.44
C ALA A 22 -29.18 0.68 -78.96
N THR A 23 -29.18 1.90 -78.47
CA THR A 23 -29.95 3.07 -78.92
C THR A 23 -29.35 4.30 -78.24
N LEU A 24 -29.09 5.32 -79.01
CA LEU A 24 -28.91 6.69 -78.55
C LEU A 24 -30.29 7.19 -78.07
N ALA A 25 -30.52 7.07 -76.80
CA ALA A 25 -31.57 7.80 -76.11
C ALA A 25 -30.88 8.83 -75.21
N GLY A 26 -31.10 10.09 -75.47
CA GLY A 26 -30.46 11.22 -74.84
C GLY A 26 -30.54 11.16 -73.31
N CYS A 27 -29.38 11.18 -72.71
CA CYS A 27 -29.27 11.68 -71.34
C CYS A 27 -29.22 13.19 -71.46
N ASP A 28 -30.35 13.83 -71.15
CA ASP A 28 -30.36 15.22 -70.73
C ASP A 28 -29.28 15.37 -69.67
N PRO A 29 -28.36 16.33 -69.76
CA PRO A 29 -27.53 16.70 -68.65
C PRO A 29 -28.47 17.39 -67.66
N ALA A 30 -29.15 16.57 -66.83
CA ALA A 30 -29.78 17.10 -65.63
C ALA A 30 -28.68 17.91 -64.96
N LYS A 31 -28.88 19.20 -64.89
CA LYS A 31 -28.17 20.10 -64.01
C LYS A 31 -28.38 19.61 -62.55
N GLY A 32 -27.78 18.50 -62.22
CA GLY A 32 -27.48 18.15 -60.86
C GLY A 32 -26.35 19.07 -60.46
N GLY A 33 -26.68 20.18 -59.89
CA GLY A 33 -25.71 21.02 -59.26
C GLY A 33 -24.96 20.14 -58.26
N ASP A 34 -23.66 20.11 -58.49
CA ASP A 34 -22.71 19.55 -57.53
C ASP A 34 -22.65 20.51 -56.32
N GLU A 35 -23.83 20.79 -55.76
CA GLU A 35 -23.91 21.50 -54.50
C GLU A 35 -23.51 20.50 -53.40
N ALA A 36 -22.26 20.61 -52.99
CA ALA A 36 -21.87 19.98 -51.76
C ALA A 36 -22.93 20.27 -50.67
N PRO A 37 -23.39 19.26 -49.94
CA PRO A 37 -24.42 19.49 -48.92
C PRO A 37 -24.00 20.68 -48.05
N PRO A 38 -24.89 21.61 -47.74
CA PRO A 38 -24.54 22.79 -46.98
C PRO A 38 -23.80 22.36 -45.72
N HIS A 39 -22.61 22.92 -45.57
CA HIS A 39 -21.86 22.69 -44.32
C HIS A 39 -22.77 23.09 -43.18
N ALA A 40 -23.05 22.14 -42.32
CA ALA A 40 -23.80 22.42 -41.10
C ALA A 40 -23.02 23.51 -40.33
N THR A 41 -23.53 24.73 -40.39
CA THR A 41 -23.02 25.86 -39.62
C THR A 41 -23.42 25.77 -38.14
N ASP A 42 -24.03 24.64 -37.78
CA ASP A 42 -24.46 24.41 -36.42
C ASP A 42 -23.25 24.09 -35.53
N THR A 43 -22.58 25.14 -35.09
CA THR A 43 -21.53 25.12 -34.05
C THR A 43 -22.19 25.07 -32.67
N ALA A 44 -23.25 24.30 -32.49
CA ALA A 44 -23.71 24.02 -31.14
C ALA A 44 -22.56 23.45 -30.34
N PRO A 45 -22.10 24.10 -29.27
CA PRO A 45 -21.00 23.59 -28.47
C PRO A 45 -21.36 22.22 -27.99
N ARG A 46 -20.67 21.20 -28.50
CA ARG A 46 -20.83 19.82 -28.02
C ARG A 46 -20.51 19.83 -26.53
N PRO A 47 -21.43 19.32 -25.68
CA PRO A 47 -21.11 19.23 -24.26
C PRO A 47 -19.82 18.45 -24.08
N SER A 48 -18.85 19.05 -23.39
CA SER A 48 -17.60 18.40 -23.08
C SER A 48 -17.87 17.14 -22.27
N GLN A 49 -17.53 15.99 -22.82
CA GLN A 49 -17.70 14.72 -22.12
C GLN A 49 -16.49 14.48 -21.23
N THR A 50 -16.76 14.15 -19.98
CA THR A 50 -15.72 13.76 -19.04
C THR A 50 -15.39 12.29 -19.25
N SER A 51 -14.14 12.00 -19.50
CA SER A 51 -13.59 10.64 -19.60
C SER A 51 -13.06 10.19 -18.26
N LEU A 52 -13.31 8.93 -17.91
CA LEU A 52 -12.68 8.29 -16.74
C LEU A 52 -11.47 7.48 -17.22
N ILE A 53 -10.30 7.90 -16.76
CA ILE A 53 -9.04 7.19 -17.01
C ILE A 53 -8.73 6.37 -15.77
N ALA A 54 -8.87 5.04 -15.86
CA ALA A 54 -8.48 4.13 -14.79
C ALA A 54 -6.96 3.96 -14.80
N VAL A 55 -6.33 4.19 -13.65
CA VAL A 55 -4.87 4.06 -13.46
C VAL A 55 -4.60 2.99 -12.42
N PRO A 56 -4.42 1.73 -12.80
CA PRO A 56 -4.02 0.69 -11.89
C PRO A 56 -2.54 0.92 -11.48
N VAL A 57 -2.29 1.11 -10.20
CA VAL A 57 -0.94 1.26 -9.66
C VAL A 57 -0.59 0.03 -8.84
N ASN A 58 0.49 -0.63 -9.23
CA ASN A 58 1.00 -1.80 -8.53
C ASN A 58 2.35 -1.46 -7.91
N ALA A 59 2.56 -1.85 -6.67
CA ALA A 59 3.83 -1.67 -5.97
C ALA A 59 4.22 -2.94 -5.22
N ASP A 60 5.53 -3.22 -5.15
CA ASP A 60 6.09 -4.26 -4.31
C ASP A 60 6.43 -3.67 -2.94
N ILE A 61 5.91 -4.26 -1.86
CA ILE A 61 6.22 -3.86 -0.49
C ILE A 61 7.40 -4.64 0.13
N ALA A 62 8.09 -5.49 -0.64
CA ALA A 62 9.31 -6.14 -0.17
C ALA A 62 10.43 -5.15 0.21
N PRO A 63 10.62 -4.01 -0.48
CA PRO A 63 11.54 -2.98 0.00
C PRO A 63 11.20 -2.47 1.41
N LEU A 64 9.91 -2.24 1.70
CA LEU A 64 9.45 -1.83 3.03
C LEU A 64 9.81 -2.87 4.10
N LYS A 65 9.62 -4.16 3.81
CA LYS A 65 10.05 -5.24 4.71
C LYS A 65 11.55 -5.15 5.01
N ARG A 66 12.39 -4.95 3.99
CA ARG A 66 13.85 -4.83 4.17
C ARG A 66 14.23 -3.63 5.01
N GLU A 67 13.57 -2.49 4.81
CA GLU A 67 13.81 -1.30 5.63
C GLU A 67 13.38 -1.51 7.08
N LEU A 68 12.24 -2.14 7.33
CA LEU A 68 11.80 -2.50 8.68
C LEU A 68 12.79 -3.47 9.36
N GLU A 69 13.32 -4.45 8.62
CA GLU A 69 14.33 -5.36 9.14
C GLU A 69 15.64 -4.65 9.55
N ARG A 70 16.00 -3.58 8.86
CA ARG A 70 17.17 -2.75 9.20
C ARG A 70 16.88 -1.78 10.33
N ALA A 71 15.72 -1.12 10.30
CA ALA A 71 15.34 -0.07 11.24
C ALA A 71 15.04 -0.61 12.64
N ILE A 72 14.43 -1.80 12.73
CA ILE A 72 14.10 -2.40 14.02
C ILE A 72 15.28 -3.23 14.51
N PRO A 73 15.93 -2.89 15.64
CA PRO A 73 17.09 -3.61 16.14
C PRO A 73 16.72 -5.05 16.53
N LYS A 74 17.68 -5.98 16.40
CA LYS A 74 17.48 -7.37 16.85
C LYS A 74 17.31 -7.47 18.36
N THR A 75 17.97 -6.61 19.13
CA THR A 75 17.77 -6.48 20.57
C THR A 75 16.83 -5.33 20.83
N LEU A 76 15.62 -5.64 21.28
CA LEU A 76 14.56 -4.65 21.50
C LEU A 76 14.71 -3.96 22.85
N TRP A 77 15.21 -4.69 23.83
CA TRP A 77 15.31 -4.19 25.19
C TRP A 77 16.42 -4.91 25.96
N THR A 78 17.08 -4.18 26.87
CA THR A 78 18.04 -4.73 27.82
C THR A 78 17.84 -4.12 29.19
N ILE A 79 18.12 -4.89 30.23
CA ILE A 79 18.17 -4.42 31.61
C ILE A 79 19.42 -4.92 32.27
N ASN A 80 20.06 -4.04 33.05
CA ASN A 80 21.12 -4.38 33.99
C ASN A 80 20.97 -3.43 35.17
N ARG A 81 20.27 -3.89 36.21
CA ARG A 81 19.90 -3.03 37.35
C ARG A 81 19.98 -3.81 38.66
N ARG A 82 20.53 -3.17 39.70
CA ARG A 82 20.50 -3.70 41.04
C ARG A 82 19.17 -3.36 41.70
N GLU A 83 18.47 -4.38 42.18
CA GLU A 83 17.24 -4.27 42.95
C GLU A 83 17.53 -4.50 44.44
N LYS A 84 16.90 -3.67 45.29
CA LYS A 84 17.07 -3.75 46.74
C LYS A 84 16.27 -4.89 47.36
N ALA A 85 15.21 -5.37 46.68
CA ALA A 85 14.36 -6.43 47.13
C ALA A 85 13.88 -7.26 45.95
N CYS A 86 14.66 -8.27 45.57
CA CYS A 86 14.24 -9.30 44.60
C CYS A 86 13.39 -10.38 45.29
N VAL A 87 13.59 -10.59 46.57
CA VAL A 87 12.72 -11.38 47.42
C VAL A 87 12.21 -10.43 48.50
N GLU A 88 10.88 -10.28 48.50
CA GLU A 88 10.21 -9.46 49.51
C GLU A 88 10.35 -10.05 50.92
N PRO A 89 10.46 -9.20 51.95
CA PRO A 89 10.52 -9.66 53.32
C PRO A 89 9.25 -10.43 53.67
N GLN A 90 9.41 -11.63 54.19
CA GLN A 90 8.28 -12.36 54.75
C GLN A 90 7.80 -11.70 56.04
N ARG A 91 6.49 -11.53 56.15
CA ARG A 91 5.81 -10.97 57.30
C ARG A 91 4.88 -12.02 57.92
N VAL A 92 5.07 -12.31 59.19
CA VAL A 92 4.20 -13.22 59.95
C VAL A 92 3.37 -12.39 60.93
N LYS A 93 2.10 -12.75 61.10
CA LYS A 93 1.25 -12.15 62.14
C LYS A 93 1.61 -12.79 63.49
N LEU A 94 2.26 -12.06 64.34
CA LEU A 94 2.50 -12.41 65.71
C LEU A 94 1.73 -11.43 66.62
N PHE A 95 0.85 -11.95 67.47
CA PHE A 95 0.00 -11.17 68.43
C PHE A 95 -0.72 -9.99 67.72
N GLY A 96 -1.33 -10.25 66.56
CA GLY A 96 -2.10 -9.24 65.83
C GLY A 96 -1.26 -8.19 65.06
N LYS A 97 0.06 -8.18 65.20
CA LYS A 97 0.99 -7.30 64.47
C LYS A 97 1.74 -8.06 63.40
N LYS A 98 1.89 -7.43 62.20
CA LYS A 98 2.73 -7.97 61.13
C LYS A 98 4.21 -7.69 61.41
N VAL A 99 4.97 -8.72 61.78
CA VAL A 99 6.41 -8.64 62.07
C VAL A 99 7.18 -9.16 60.83
N LYS A 100 8.19 -8.43 60.40
CA LYS A 100 9.13 -8.87 59.32
C LYS A 100 10.03 -9.97 59.91
N VAL A 101 9.99 -11.19 59.37
CA VAL A 101 10.80 -12.33 59.80
C VAL A 101 12.04 -12.55 58.95
N THR A 102 12.04 -12.04 57.72
CA THR A 102 13.22 -12.10 56.85
C THR A 102 13.54 -10.71 56.29
N PRO A 103 14.84 -10.38 56.08
CA PRO A 103 15.21 -9.16 55.38
C PRO A 103 14.82 -9.25 53.89
N ALA A 104 14.72 -8.07 53.21
CA ALA A 104 14.67 -8.02 51.78
C ALA A 104 16.01 -8.53 51.20
N ILE A 105 15.94 -9.39 50.22
CA ILE A 105 17.16 -9.93 49.55
C ILE A 105 17.43 -9.16 48.26
N PRO A 106 18.54 -8.44 48.19
CA PRO A 106 18.93 -7.72 46.97
C PRO A 106 19.41 -8.67 45.88
N CYS A 107 19.29 -8.26 44.60
CA CYS A 107 19.89 -8.96 43.49
C CYS A 107 20.23 -7.99 42.35
N THR A 108 20.93 -8.48 41.33
CA THR A 108 21.16 -7.79 40.08
C THR A 108 20.30 -8.45 38.98
N ILE A 109 19.38 -7.69 38.42
CA ILE A 109 18.56 -8.15 37.30
C ILE A 109 19.28 -7.81 35.99
N VAL A 110 19.59 -8.85 35.23
CA VAL A 110 20.20 -8.74 33.90
C VAL A 110 19.30 -9.44 32.89
N GLY A 111 18.94 -8.77 31.82
CA GLY A 111 18.08 -9.40 30.82
C GLY A 111 18.08 -8.70 29.48
N ARG A 112 17.56 -9.40 28.52
CA ARG A 112 17.34 -8.88 27.16
C ARG A 112 16.09 -9.50 26.54
N VAL A 113 15.46 -8.71 25.67
CA VAL A 113 14.41 -9.17 24.76
C VAL A 113 14.95 -8.99 23.34
N THR A 114 14.92 -10.07 22.58
CA THR A 114 15.36 -10.08 21.18
C THR A 114 14.20 -10.46 20.26
N ARG A 115 14.27 -9.97 19.02
CA ARG A 115 13.35 -10.41 17.97
C ARG A 115 14.03 -11.33 16.97
N GLY A 116 13.24 -12.19 16.35
CA GLY A 116 13.65 -12.92 15.15
C GLY A 116 13.38 -12.12 13.86
N ALA A 117 13.37 -12.81 12.73
CA ALA A 117 13.06 -12.24 11.43
C ALA A 117 11.59 -11.80 11.34
N LEU A 118 11.34 -10.65 10.73
CA LEU A 118 10.00 -10.14 10.46
C LEU A 118 9.36 -10.92 9.30
N ARG A 119 8.15 -11.36 9.49
CA ARG A 119 7.33 -11.94 8.43
C ARG A 119 6.23 -10.95 8.10
N MET A 120 6.31 -10.34 6.92
CA MET A 120 5.35 -9.34 6.45
C MET A 120 4.55 -9.90 5.29
N ARG A 121 3.24 -9.71 5.33
CA ARG A 121 2.31 -10.05 4.26
C ARG A 121 1.11 -9.10 4.25
N GLY A 122 0.47 -8.99 3.11
CA GLY A 122 -0.79 -8.26 2.96
C GLY A 122 -1.99 -9.19 3.08
N GLU A 123 -3.01 -8.72 3.75
CA GLU A 123 -4.31 -9.38 3.89
C GLU A 123 -5.42 -8.36 3.63
N GLY A 124 -5.93 -8.30 2.39
CA GLY A 124 -6.98 -7.35 2.01
C GLY A 124 -6.51 -5.90 2.07
N ASN A 125 -6.97 -5.12 3.01
CA ASN A 125 -6.56 -3.72 3.22
C ASN A 125 -5.65 -3.54 4.45
N GLU A 126 -5.04 -4.61 4.93
CA GLU A 126 -4.13 -4.60 6.08
C GLU A 126 -2.78 -5.17 5.72
N ILE A 127 -1.74 -4.61 6.30
CA ILE A 127 -0.39 -5.18 6.31
C ILE A 127 -0.24 -5.90 7.64
N VAL A 128 0.05 -7.20 7.59
CA VAL A 128 0.28 -8.04 8.77
C VAL A 128 1.77 -8.29 8.90
N VAL A 129 2.30 -8.05 10.10
CA VAL A 129 3.70 -8.30 10.43
C VAL A 129 3.77 -9.21 11.64
N ASP A 130 4.33 -10.40 11.45
CA ASP A 130 4.56 -11.37 12.53
C ASP A 130 6.01 -11.28 12.99
N VAL A 131 6.21 -11.18 14.31
CA VAL A 131 7.51 -10.96 14.94
C VAL A 131 7.70 -11.97 16.07
N PRO A 132 8.57 -12.97 15.90
CA PRO A 132 8.93 -13.87 17.00
C PRO A 132 9.81 -13.11 18.01
N LEU A 133 9.45 -13.22 19.28
CA LEU A 133 10.12 -12.58 20.41
C LEU A 133 10.69 -13.62 21.35
N ASN A 134 11.89 -13.36 21.88
CA ASN A 134 12.54 -14.17 22.89
C ASN A 134 13.05 -13.28 24.02
N ALA A 135 12.71 -13.64 25.24
CA ALA A 135 13.14 -12.97 26.46
C ALA A 135 14.02 -13.89 27.29
N ARG A 136 15.08 -13.34 27.86
CA ARG A 136 15.89 -14.00 28.88
C ARG A 136 16.23 -12.98 29.95
N ILE A 137 15.80 -13.24 31.18
CA ILE A 137 15.99 -12.37 32.34
C ILE A 137 16.56 -13.22 33.47
N SER A 138 17.69 -12.80 34.02
CA SER A 138 18.38 -13.50 35.13
C SER A 138 18.45 -12.60 36.33
N ALA A 139 18.10 -13.12 37.50
CA ALA A 139 18.47 -12.53 38.77
C ALA A 139 19.84 -13.09 39.18
N ARG A 140 20.85 -12.25 39.41
CA ARG A 140 22.19 -12.60 39.81
C ARG A 140 22.49 -12.02 41.17
N ASP A 141 23.49 -12.60 41.85
CA ASP A 141 23.96 -12.12 43.15
C ASP A 141 22.84 -12.01 44.21
N VAL A 142 21.95 -12.99 44.20
CA VAL A 142 20.79 -13.01 45.13
C VAL A 142 21.31 -13.20 46.53
N GLY A 143 21.24 -12.14 47.37
CA GLY A 143 21.78 -12.14 48.71
C GLY A 143 23.30 -12.32 48.82
N GLY A 144 24.03 -12.18 47.70
CA GLY A 144 25.47 -12.32 47.65
C GLY A 144 26.02 -13.77 47.68
N VAL A 145 25.14 -14.77 47.75
CA VAL A 145 25.55 -16.19 47.97
C VAL A 145 24.89 -17.17 47.00
N LEU A 146 23.71 -16.85 46.43
CA LEU A 146 22.98 -17.78 45.60
C LEU A 146 23.28 -17.57 44.11
N LYS A 147 23.55 -18.68 43.38
CA LYS A 147 23.56 -18.68 41.92
C LYS A 147 22.21 -18.21 41.43
N GLY A 148 22.21 -17.20 40.58
CA GLY A 148 20.96 -16.60 40.12
C GLY A 148 20.16 -17.51 39.20
N GLU A 149 18.87 -17.31 39.20
CA GLU A 149 17.90 -18.00 38.33
C GLU A 149 17.66 -17.22 37.05
N THR A 150 17.36 -17.94 35.97
CA THR A 150 17.08 -17.36 34.66
C THR A 150 15.66 -17.69 34.23
N ALA A 151 14.86 -16.66 34.06
CA ALA A 151 13.56 -16.75 33.43
C ALA A 151 13.71 -16.67 31.90
N THR A 152 13.07 -17.56 31.19
CA THR A 152 12.99 -17.54 29.73
C THR A 152 11.53 -17.49 29.28
N GLY A 153 11.29 -16.82 28.19
CA GLY A 153 9.97 -16.76 27.56
C GLY A 153 10.07 -16.51 26.08
N SER A 154 9.10 -16.96 25.31
CA SER A 154 8.96 -16.61 23.91
C SER A 154 7.51 -16.32 23.56
N ALA A 155 7.32 -15.41 22.62
CA ALA A 155 6.01 -15.00 22.15
C ALA A 155 6.03 -14.76 20.66
N MET A 156 4.88 -14.82 20.03
CA MET A 156 4.67 -14.33 18.68
C MET A 156 3.83 -13.04 18.77
N ALA A 157 4.41 -11.93 18.32
CA ALA A 157 3.69 -10.67 18.18
C ALA A 157 3.13 -10.55 16.76
N HIS A 158 1.90 -10.06 16.65
CA HIS A 158 1.16 -9.84 15.42
C HIS A 158 0.74 -8.38 15.35
N ALA A 159 1.34 -7.63 14.45
CA ALA A 159 0.93 -6.26 14.16
C ALA A 159 0.05 -6.25 12.91
N ARG A 160 -1.18 -5.73 13.03
CA ARG A 160 -2.10 -5.45 11.92
C ARG A 160 -2.14 -3.95 11.71
N ILE A 161 -1.74 -3.52 10.54
CA ILE A 161 -1.61 -2.11 10.18
C ILE A 161 -2.55 -1.82 9.03
N ARG A 162 -3.58 -1.02 9.30
CA ARG A 162 -4.43 -0.45 8.27
C ARG A 162 -3.95 0.95 7.97
N VAL A 163 -3.73 1.22 6.69
CA VAL A 163 -3.35 2.54 6.20
C VAL A 163 -4.52 3.10 5.42
N ASP A 164 -4.79 4.38 5.55
CA ASP A 164 -5.81 5.08 4.78
C ASP A 164 -5.27 6.42 4.27
N LEU A 165 -5.89 6.91 3.19
CA LEU A 165 -5.57 8.18 2.57
C LEU A 165 -6.80 9.09 2.67
N THR A 166 -6.65 10.24 3.31
CA THR A 166 -7.73 11.22 3.46
C THR A 166 -7.94 12.04 2.18
N SER A 167 -9.08 12.71 2.07
CA SER A 167 -9.41 13.58 0.92
C SER A 167 -8.40 14.72 0.71
N ASP A 168 -7.71 15.16 1.74
CA ASP A 168 -6.68 16.20 1.71
C ASP A 168 -5.25 15.66 1.57
N TRP A 169 -5.11 14.41 1.10
CA TRP A 169 -3.85 13.74 0.80
C TRP A 169 -2.97 13.47 2.01
N ARG A 170 -3.55 13.30 3.19
CA ARG A 170 -2.82 12.89 4.39
C ARG A 170 -2.95 11.38 4.61
N MET A 171 -1.82 10.77 4.95
CA MET A 171 -1.80 9.37 5.35
C MET A 171 -2.30 9.24 6.79
N GLN A 172 -3.12 8.23 7.04
CA GLN A 172 -3.55 7.83 8.38
C GLN A 172 -3.26 6.35 8.58
N GLY A 173 -2.72 6.02 9.74
CA GLY A 173 -2.46 4.63 10.13
C GLY A 173 -3.29 4.23 11.34
N LYS A 174 -3.71 2.98 11.36
CA LYS A 174 -4.28 2.33 12.53
C LYS A 174 -3.59 1.01 12.76
N ALA A 175 -2.60 1.02 13.63
CA ALA A 175 -1.91 -0.18 14.07
C ALA A 175 -2.63 -0.81 15.27
N ARG A 176 -2.71 -2.12 15.27
CA ARG A 176 -3.12 -2.95 16.40
C ARG A 176 -2.12 -4.07 16.57
N ILE A 177 -1.62 -4.23 17.77
CA ILE A 177 -0.62 -5.24 18.11
C ILE A 177 -1.22 -6.18 19.14
N SER A 178 -1.22 -7.46 18.83
CA SER A 178 -1.52 -8.54 19.74
C SER A 178 -0.29 -9.45 19.87
N TYR A 179 -0.25 -10.25 20.91
CA TYR A 179 0.77 -11.28 21.06
C TYR A 179 0.20 -12.50 21.75
N GLY A 180 0.83 -13.63 21.50
CA GLY A 180 0.55 -14.88 22.21
C GLY A 180 1.85 -15.48 22.70
N TRP A 181 1.86 -15.97 23.92
CA TRP A 181 2.98 -16.70 24.48
C TRP A 181 3.14 -18.05 23.77
N THR A 182 4.29 -18.29 23.16
CA THR A 182 4.68 -19.61 22.65
C THR A 182 5.28 -20.43 23.79
N ASN A 183 6.06 -19.78 24.66
CA ASN A 183 6.54 -20.31 25.91
C ASN A 183 6.42 -19.19 26.97
N PRO A 184 5.46 -19.32 27.93
CA PRO A 184 5.25 -18.29 28.94
C PRO A 184 6.52 -17.97 29.70
N PRO A 185 6.73 -16.69 30.10
CA PRO A 185 7.92 -16.32 30.87
C PRO A 185 7.92 -17.05 32.22
N GLY A 186 9.04 -17.70 32.53
CA GLY A 186 9.16 -18.47 33.75
C GLY A 186 10.56 -18.97 33.98
N ILE A 187 10.76 -19.54 35.18
CA ILE A 187 11.97 -20.24 35.58
C ILE A 187 11.68 -21.74 35.74
N ASP A 188 12.67 -22.55 35.39
CA ASP A 188 12.60 -24.00 35.61
C ASP A 188 13.29 -24.30 36.95
N PHE A 189 12.52 -24.73 37.94
CA PHE A 189 13.01 -25.01 39.29
C PHE A 189 12.57 -26.40 39.73
N LEU A 190 13.51 -27.25 40.09
CA LEU A 190 13.29 -28.64 40.54
C LEU A 190 12.35 -29.45 39.59
N GLY A 191 12.49 -29.23 38.26
CA GLY A 191 11.68 -29.93 37.26
C GLY A 191 10.25 -29.36 37.08
N GLN A 192 9.92 -28.28 37.77
CA GLN A 192 8.69 -27.53 37.58
C GLN A 192 8.96 -26.16 37.00
N ARG A 193 8.08 -25.71 36.08
CA ARG A 193 8.14 -24.36 35.52
C ARG A 193 7.23 -23.42 36.31
N ILE A 194 7.84 -22.41 36.93
CA ILE A 194 7.14 -21.31 37.59
C ILE A 194 6.99 -20.19 36.55
N THR A 195 5.75 -19.82 36.18
CA THR A 195 5.46 -18.81 35.20
C THR A 195 5.09 -17.47 35.82
N PHE A 196 5.41 -16.37 35.12
CA PHE A 196 5.15 -14.98 35.50
C PHE A 196 4.36 -14.27 34.38
N THR A 197 3.35 -14.96 33.84
CA THR A 197 2.60 -14.49 32.67
C THR A 197 1.84 -13.20 32.96
N ASP A 198 1.14 -13.15 34.10
CA ASP A 198 0.31 -11.98 34.46
C ASP A 198 1.14 -10.72 34.69
N GLU A 199 2.28 -10.85 35.34
CA GLU A 199 3.22 -9.74 35.58
C GLU A 199 3.86 -9.26 34.27
N ALA A 200 4.19 -10.19 33.38
CA ALA A 200 4.71 -9.86 32.07
C ALA A 200 3.67 -9.14 31.22
N ASP A 201 2.43 -9.62 31.22
CA ASP A 201 1.32 -9.01 30.46
C ASP A 201 1.01 -7.61 30.99
N GLU A 202 1.03 -7.40 32.31
CA GLU A 202 0.83 -6.08 32.90
C GLU A 202 1.89 -5.07 32.41
N LYS A 203 3.15 -5.49 32.34
CA LYS A 203 4.27 -4.66 31.88
C LYS A 203 4.28 -4.43 30.36
N LEU A 204 3.81 -5.39 29.57
CA LEU A 204 3.78 -5.30 28.12
C LEU A 204 2.65 -4.41 27.59
N ARG A 205 1.49 -4.39 28.23
CA ARG A 205 0.33 -3.58 27.79
C ARG A 205 0.65 -2.10 27.52
N PRO A 206 1.33 -1.34 28.41
CA PRO A 206 1.68 0.05 28.12
C PRO A 206 2.67 0.16 26.96
N VAL A 207 3.66 -0.73 26.87
CA VAL A 207 4.65 -0.74 25.79
C VAL A 207 3.98 -0.95 24.43
N ILE A 208 3.06 -1.90 24.33
CA ILE A 208 2.29 -2.14 23.10
C ILE A 208 1.51 -0.90 22.68
N ARG A 209 0.78 -0.26 23.60
CA ARG A 209 0.05 0.98 23.29
C ARG A 209 0.97 2.11 22.83
N ASP A 210 2.17 2.21 23.36
CA ASP A 210 3.14 3.21 22.97
C ASP A 210 3.65 2.96 21.55
N VAL A 211 3.95 1.70 21.22
CA VAL A 211 4.35 1.29 19.86
C VAL A 211 3.22 1.52 18.85
N GLU A 212 1.98 1.16 19.19
CA GLU A 212 0.82 1.43 18.31
C GLU A 212 0.66 2.93 18.03
N ARG A 213 0.81 3.80 19.04
CA ARG A 213 0.76 5.25 18.87
C ARG A 213 1.89 5.77 18.01
N GLU A 214 3.11 5.26 18.20
CA GLU A 214 4.27 5.66 17.43
C GLU A 214 4.13 5.26 15.95
N VAL A 215 3.72 4.03 15.66
CA VAL A 215 3.47 3.57 14.28
C VAL A 215 2.42 4.45 13.60
N ASN A 216 1.32 4.76 14.29
CA ASN A 216 0.27 5.64 13.76
C ASN A 216 0.80 7.05 13.49
N ARG A 217 1.65 7.59 14.35
CA ARG A 217 2.29 8.90 14.19
C ARG A 217 3.24 8.91 13.01
N GLU A 218 4.08 7.89 12.86
CA GLU A 218 5.04 7.79 11.75
C GLU A 218 4.32 7.68 10.40
N ILE A 219 3.23 6.91 10.32
CA ILE A 219 2.39 6.85 9.11
C ILE A 219 1.83 8.24 8.79
N GLY A 220 1.35 8.97 9.79
CA GLY A 220 0.82 10.34 9.63
C GLY A 220 1.86 11.37 9.17
N ARG A 221 3.16 11.10 9.34
CA ARG A 221 4.26 11.96 8.86
C ARG A 221 4.60 11.75 7.39
N ILE A 222 4.12 10.68 6.78
CA ILE A 222 4.36 10.40 5.36
C ILE A 222 3.64 11.46 4.52
N ASN A 223 4.41 12.32 3.89
CA ASN A 223 3.88 13.39 3.04
C ASN A 223 3.86 12.96 1.57
N ILE A 224 2.70 12.52 1.10
CA ILE A 224 2.49 12.17 -0.31
C ILE A 224 1.90 13.32 -1.13
N ARG A 225 1.41 14.39 -0.48
CA ARG A 225 0.74 15.51 -1.14
C ARG A 225 1.64 16.20 -2.17
N ALA A 226 2.90 16.41 -1.86
CA ALA A 226 3.85 17.05 -2.76
C ALA A 226 4.06 16.21 -4.03
N GLN A 227 4.28 14.91 -3.88
CA GLN A 227 4.44 13.98 -4.99
C GLN A 227 3.16 13.90 -5.84
N ALA A 228 1.99 13.82 -5.20
CA ALA A 228 0.71 13.83 -5.90
C ALA A 228 0.51 15.14 -6.68
N ALA A 229 0.90 16.30 -6.12
CA ALA A 229 0.81 17.59 -6.80
C ALA A 229 1.74 17.66 -8.02
N ASP A 230 2.93 17.07 -7.95
CA ASP A 230 3.86 17.02 -9.08
C ASP A 230 3.31 16.15 -10.22
N ILE A 231 2.79 14.97 -9.90
CA ILE A 231 2.15 14.07 -10.87
C ILE A 231 0.90 14.74 -11.47
N TRP A 232 0.10 15.40 -10.64
CA TRP A 232 -1.08 16.13 -11.08
C TRP A 232 -0.76 17.20 -12.12
N ARG A 233 0.30 18.00 -11.90
CA ARG A 233 0.74 19.01 -12.88
C ARG A 233 1.18 18.40 -14.20
N GLN A 234 1.84 17.25 -14.19
CA GLN A 234 2.28 16.54 -15.37
C GLN A 234 1.14 15.90 -16.17
N ALA A 235 0.00 15.67 -15.54
CA ALA A 235 -1.18 15.09 -16.19
C ALA A 235 -1.88 16.06 -17.15
N PHE A 236 -1.61 17.38 -17.06
CA PHE A 236 -2.07 18.39 -18.01
C PHE A 236 -1.18 18.36 -19.26
N THR A 237 -1.54 17.53 -20.20
CA THR A 237 -0.67 17.21 -21.32
C THR A 237 -1.43 17.06 -22.63
N THR A 238 -0.69 17.17 -23.72
CA THR A 238 -1.14 16.86 -25.08
C THR A 238 -0.38 15.65 -25.59
N ILE A 239 -1.08 14.58 -25.88
CA ILE A 239 -0.58 13.29 -26.29
C ILE A 239 -0.72 13.17 -27.81
N GLU A 240 0.32 12.67 -28.48
CA GLU A 240 0.27 12.32 -29.90
C GLU A 240 -0.42 10.96 -30.07
N LEU A 241 -1.52 10.93 -30.80
CA LEU A 241 -2.25 9.70 -31.12
C LEU A 241 -1.84 9.12 -32.48
N ASN A 242 -1.56 10.00 -33.44
CA ASN A 242 -1.11 9.63 -34.78
C ASN A 242 -0.12 10.68 -35.29
N ARG A 243 0.96 10.23 -35.95
CA ARG A 243 2.03 11.10 -36.46
C ARG A 243 1.81 11.61 -37.86
N GLU A 244 1.12 10.85 -38.69
CA GLU A 244 1.09 11.06 -40.11
C GLU A 244 -0.34 11.03 -40.70
N ASN A 245 -0.60 11.83 -41.71
CA ASN A 245 -1.67 11.84 -42.69
C ASN A 245 -3.12 11.83 -42.20
N PRO A 246 -3.58 12.81 -41.48
CA PRO A 246 -2.92 13.90 -40.77
C PRO A 246 -2.49 13.54 -39.35
N PRO A 247 -1.57 14.28 -38.71
CA PRO A 247 -1.24 14.09 -37.33
C PRO A 247 -2.44 14.40 -36.43
N VAL A 248 -2.64 13.56 -35.37
CA VAL A 248 -3.77 13.67 -34.44
C VAL A 248 -3.24 13.76 -33.03
N TRP A 249 -3.76 14.69 -32.27
CA TRP A 249 -3.38 14.99 -30.91
C TRP A 249 -4.59 14.88 -29.97
N MET A 250 -4.36 14.43 -28.75
CA MET A 250 -5.35 14.44 -27.67
C MET A 250 -4.86 15.32 -26.54
N ARG A 251 -5.59 16.39 -26.26
CA ARG A 251 -5.38 17.23 -25.08
C ARG A 251 -6.13 16.66 -23.91
N VAL A 252 -5.45 16.48 -22.79
CA VAL A 252 -6.00 15.92 -21.55
C VAL A 252 -6.00 17.02 -20.50
N THR A 253 -7.19 17.34 -19.99
CA THR A 253 -7.41 18.32 -18.93
C THR A 253 -8.03 17.62 -17.72
N PRO A 254 -7.21 17.19 -16.76
CA PRO A 254 -7.69 16.52 -15.55
C PRO A 254 -8.63 17.42 -14.72
N GLN A 255 -9.66 16.83 -14.14
CA GLN A 255 -10.68 17.53 -13.33
C GLN A 255 -10.70 17.04 -11.89
N ARG A 256 -10.71 15.72 -11.69
CA ARG A 256 -10.81 15.10 -10.36
C ARG A 256 -9.98 13.83 -10.30
N ILE A 257 -9.53 13.50 -9.08
CA ILE A 257 -8.87 12.23 -8.79
C ILE A 257 -9.80 11.39 -7.92
N LEU A 258 -10.05 10.17 -8.35
CA LEU A 258 -10.88 9.20 -7.67
C LEU A 258 -10.00 8.13 -7.03
N PHE A 259 -10.35 7.70 -5.83
CA PHE A 259 -9.61 6.68 -5.10
C PHE A 259 -10.54 5.55 -4.68
N GLY A 260 -10.37 4.40 -5.29
CA GLY A 260 -11.11 3.17 -5.00
C GLY A 260 -10.51 2.34 -3.87
N GLY A 261 -9.54 2.90 -3.11
CA GLY A 261 -8.86 2.18 -2.05
C GLY A 261 -7.63 1.41 -2.55
N PHE A 262 -7.06 0.63 -1.63
CA PHE A 262 -5.94 -0.25 -1.95
C PHE A 262 -6.22 -1.66 -1.44
N ARG A 263 -5.51 -2.63 -2.01
CA ARG A 263 -5.45 -4.02 -1.55
C ARG A 263 -4.00 -4.45 -1.46
N VAL A 264 -3.71 -5.28 -0.47
CA VAL A 264 -2.40 -5.89 -0.33
C VAL A 264 -2.59 -7.40 -0.31
N ASN A 265 -1.90 -8.09 -1.19
CA ASN A 265 -1.89 -9.54 -1.25
C ASN A 265 -0.44 -10.03 -1.28
N GLY A 266 -0.05 -10.79 -0.26
CA GLY A 266 1.35 -11.16 -0.08
C GLY A 266 2.23 -9.93 0.09
N LEU A 267 3.13 -9.68 -0.86
CA LEU A 267 3.99 -8.48 -0.90
C LEU A 267 3.61 -7.49 -2.01
N ARG A 268 2.46 -7.68 -2.66
CA ARG A 268 1.97 -6.81 -3.71
C ARG A 268 0.89 -5.88 -3.17
N LEU A 269 1.09 -4.59 -3.38
CA LEU A 269 0.12 -3.53 -3.15
C LEU A 269 -0.52 -3.14 -4.48
N ASP A 270 -1.83 -3.17 -4.57
CA ASP A 270 -2.63 -2.71 -5.69
C ASP A 270 -3.46 -1.49 -5.26
N LEU A 271 -3.27 -0.36 -5.94
CA LEU A 271 -4.08 0.85 -5.75
C LEU A 271 -5.02 1.03 -6.95
N ASN A 272 -6.27 1.35 -6.67
CA ASN A 272 -7.24 1.72 -7.68
C ASN A 272 -7.38 3.24 -7.69
N LEU A 273 -6.79 3.87 -8.70
CA LEU A 273 -6.93 5.30 -8.96
C LEU A 273 -7.73 5.53 -10.25
N GLY A 274 -8.50 6.59 -10.25
CA GLY A 274 -9.16 7.09 -11.45
C GLY A 274 -8.89 8.58 -11.60
N VAL A 275 -8.76 9.03 -12.84
CA VAL A 275 -8.69 10.45 -13.17
C VAL A 275 -9.87 10.76 -14.09
N GLU A 276 -10.76 11.63 -13.65
CA GLU A 276 -11.73 12.24 -14.54
C GLU A 276 -11.07 13.40 -15.26
N ALA A 277 -11.17 13.39 -16.57
CA ALA A 277 -10.55 14.38 -17.43
C ALA A 277 -11.46 14.74 -18.60
N VAL A 278 -11.41 15.99 -19.01
CA VAL A 278 -11.90 16.39 -20.32
C VAL A 278 -10.83 16.07 -21.33
N THR A 279 -11.22 15.34 -22.38
CA THR A 279 -10.34 15.01 -23.51
C THR A 279 -10.86 15.63 -24.78
N GLU A 280 -9.94 16.28 -25.55
CA GLU A 280 -10.25 16.94 -26.79
C GLU A 280 -9.27 16.46 -27.86
N SER A 281 -9.80 16.11 -29.05
CA SER A 281 -8.97 15.68 -30.19
C SER A 281 -8.74 16.83 -31.17
N PHE A 282 -7.52 16.95 -31.67
CA PHE A 282 -7.11 17.97 -32.64
C PHE A 282 -6.42 17.29 -33.82
N VAL A 283 -6.72 17.78 -35.00
CA VAL A 283 -6.13 17.29 -36.24
C VAL A 283 -5.16 18.36 -36.78
N SER A 284 -4.05 17.91 -37.33
CA SER A 284 -2.95 18.70 -37.91
C SER A 284 -2.05 19.38 -36.87
N ASN A 285 -2.49 20.45 -36.26
CA ASN A 285 -1.63 21.22 -35.33
C ASN A 285 -1.69 20.72 -33.89
N ARG A 286 -0.51 20.57 -33.26
CA ARG A 286 -0.43 20.24 -31.84
C ARG A 286 -0.94 21.41 -31.01
N PRO A 287 -2.02 21.22 -30.20
CA PRO A 287 -2.48 22.27 -29.29
C PRO A 287 -1.50 22.45 -28.13
N GLN A 288 -1.54 23.62 -27.50
CA GLN A 288 -0.79 23.84 -26.27
C GLN A 288 -1.31 22.95 -25.13
N ASN A 289 -0.40 22.57 -24.23
CA ASN A 289 -0.81 21.87 -23.02
C ASN A 289 -1.73 22.77 -22.19
N PRO A 290 -2.76 22.21 -21.53
CA PRO A 290 -3.61 22.97 -20.62
C PRO A 290 -2.81 23.52 -19.46
N ALA A 291 -3.20 24.67 -18.92
CA ALA A 291 -2.61 25.23 -17.71
C ALA A 291 -2.96 24.32 -16.51
N PRO A 292 -1.97 23.87 -15.71
CA PRO A 292 -2.23 23.05 -14.54
C PRO A 292 -3.04 23.80 -13.49
N THR A 293 -4.02 23.11 -12.91
CA THR A 293 -4.75 23.58 -11.72
C THR A 293 -4.09 23.06 -10.44
N PRO A 294 -4.36 23.66 -9.27
CA PRO A 294 -3.94 23.10 -8.00
C PRO A 294 -4.46 21.66 -7.80
N LEU A 295 -3.71 20.86 -7.05
CA LEU A 295 -4.11 19.48 -6.72
C LEU A 295 -5.48 19.47 -6.04
N PRO A 296 -6.50 18.80 -6.61
CA PRO A 296 -7.84 18.74 -6.03
C PRO A 296 -7.89 17.85 -4.78
N GLN A 297 -8.98 17.93 -4.07
CA GLN A 297 -9.27 16.93 -3.04
C GLN A 297 -9.51 15.57 -3.68
N LEU A 298 -9.11 14.52 -2.98
CA LEU A 298 -9.31 13.13 -3.40
C LEU A 298 -10.77 12.73 -3.20
N VAL A 299 -11.41 12.26 -4.25
CA VAL A 299 -12.77 11.70 -4.19
C VAL A 299 -12.68 10.21 -3.87
N ARG A 300 -13.35 9.76 -2.82
CA ARG A 300 -13.23 8.38 -2.30
C ARG A 300 -14.23 7.40 -2.91
N GLU A 301 -14.77 7.72 -4.04
CA GLU A 301 -15.68 6.86 -4.79
C GLU A 301 -15.15 6.62 -6.19
N MET A 302 -15.14 5.36 -6.61
CA MET A 302 -14.90 5.00 -8.00
C MET A 302 -16.27 4.70 -8.63
N PRO A 303 -16.67 5.38 -9.71
CA PRO A 303 -17.86 5.00 -10.44
C PRO A 303 -17.74 3.56 -10.92
N LYS A 304 -18.80 2.81 -10.82
CA LYS A 304 -18.85 1.47 -11.40
C LYS A 304 -18.75 1.62 -12.92
N PRO A 305 -17.87 0.87 -13.60
CA PRO A 305 -17.86 0.90 -15.06
C PRO A 305 -19.24 0.45 -15.56
N HIS A 306 -19.87 1.30 -16.32
CA HIS A 306 -21.05 0.92 -17.08
C HIS A 306 -20.55 0.33 -18.41
N PHE A 307 -20.61 -0.98 -18.51
CA PHE A 307 -20.42 -1.69 -19.79
C PHE A 307 -21.78 -1.93 -20.43
#